data_468e6206683cbd23ed75cb9acb9c7352
#
_entry.id   468e6206683cbd23ed75cb9acb9c7352
#
_cell.length_a   1.000
_cell.length_b   1.000
_cell.length_c   1.000
_cell.angle_alpha   90.00
_cell.angle_beta   90.00
_cell.angle_gamma   90.00
#
_symmetry.space_group_name_H-M   'P 1'
#
loop_
_entity.id
_entity.type
_entity.pdbx_description
1 polymer ?
#
loop_
_entity_poly.entity_id
_entity_poly.type
_entity_poly.pdbx_seq_one_letter_code
_entity_poly.pdbx_strand_id
1 'polypeptide(L)'
;MFNFLRLSNTPQLTALGGVNISQQSDDIGLAFNNPALLTPRMHSQMNAVFNDFYGGIKVFHLSLGYRNEKLNTNFLWGLNYFNYGSITETDAAGNVFGKFRPTDWVMQVSASRSYLEKWNYGAAIKWISSNYGQFRSNGIATDIGVLFSDTTRLFSASFLVKNLGVQLKRYNNAEQEELPFDLQAGITKRLEKAPFSFSLTAQRLQQFDIL
;
A
#
# COMPACT_ATOMS: atom_id res chain seq x y z
N MET A 1 -10.82 -9.60 4.86
CA MET A 1 -9.95 -10.44 4.00
C MET A 1 -8.78 -9.63 3.43
N PHE A 2 -7.73 -10.26 2.86
CA PHE A 2 -6.53 -9.59 2.29
C PHE A 2 -5.81 -8.62 3.25
N ASN A 3 -5.69 -8.97 4.52
CA ASN A 3 -5.07 -8.11 5.55
C ASN A 3 -3.60 -7.76 5.26
N PHE A 4 -2.91 -8.52 4.40
CA PHE A 4 -1.56 -8.20 3.95
C PHE A 4 -1.44 -6.83 3.25
N LEU A 5 -2.55 -6.29 2.71
CA LEU A 5 -2.61 -4.95 2.14
C LEU A 5 -2.38 -3.82 3.15
N ARG A 6 -2.44 -4.11 4.46
CA ARG A 6 -2.16 -3.16 5.54
C ARG A 6 -0.70 -3.13 5.95
N LEU A 7 0.08 -4.12 5.53
CA LEU A 7 1.49 -4.19 5.88
C LEU A 7 2.31 -3.15 5.12
N SER A 8 3.34 -2.63 5.77
CA SER A 8 4.29 -1.72 5.13
C SER A 8 5.12 -2.47 4.09
N ASN A 9 5.37 -1.82 2.97
CA ASN A 9 6.10 -2.38 1.84
C ASN A 9 7.56 -1.90 1.75
N THR A 10 7.92 -0.86 2.49
CA THR A 10 9.28 -0.31 2.49
C THR A 10 9.83 -0.12 3.90
N PRO A 11 11.17 -0.18 4.08
CA PRO A 11 11.81 0.09 5.36
C PRO A 11 11.51 1.50 5.89
N GLN A 12 11.43 2.49 5.01
CA GLN A 12 11.09 3.87 5.38
C GLN A 12 9.69 3.94 5.98
N LEU A 13 8.70 3.32 5.36
CA LEU A 13 7.34 3.30 5.90
C LEU A 13 7.26 2.56 7.22
N THR A 14 8.00 1.45 7.36
CA THR A 14 8.09 0.70 8.61
C THR A 14 8.67 1.55 9.73
N ALA A 15 9.75 2.30 9.45
CA ALA A 15 10.37 3.22 10.41
C ALA A 15 9.43 4.38 10.82
N LEU A 16 8.48 4.75 9.97
CA LEU A 16 7.45 5.76 10.23
C LEU A 16 6.19 5.19 10.95
N GLY A 17 6.29 3.99 11.52
CA GLY A 17 5.18 3.35 12.22
C GLY A 17 4.24 2.54 11.32
N GLY A 18 4.67 2.21 10.11
CA GLY A 18 3.93 1.37 9.16
C GLY A 18 2.89 2.10 8.32
N VAL A 19 2.51 3.32 8.69
CA VAL A 19 1.56 4.15 7.94
C VAL A 19 1.98 5.62 7.98
N ASN A 20 2.16 6.19 6.80
CA ASN A 20 2.33 7.63 6.61
C ASN A 20 1.84 8.00 5.22
N ILE A 21 0.89 8.93 5.14
CA ILE A 21 0.25 9.32 3.87
C ILE A 21 0.55 10.77 3.47
N SER A 22 1.21 11.53 4.34
CA SER A 22 1.42 12.97 4.14
C SER A 22 2.88 13.38 4.03
N GLN A 23 3.83 12.49 4.35
CA GLN A 23 5.25 12.79 4.24
C GLN A 23 5.69 12.78 2.77
N GLN A 24 6.16 13.93 2.31
CA GLN A 24 6.79 14.03 1.01
C GLN A 24 8.21 13.46 1.05
N SER A 25 8.51 12.63 0.08
CA SER A 25 9.83 12.03 -0.15
C SER A 25 10.01 11.79 -1.64
N ASP A 26 11.25 11.65 -2.06
CA ASP A 26 11.55 11.19 -3.41
C ASP A 26 11.60 9.65 -3.52
N ASP A 27 11.23 8.93 -2.45
CA ASP A 27 11.14 7.47 -2.46
C ASP A 27 9.81 7.01 -3.08
N ILE A 28 9.91 6.38 -4.24
CA ILE A 28 8.76 5.84 -4.98
C ILE A 28 7.98 4.77 -4.18
N GLY A 29 8.62 4.10 -3.21
CA GLY A 29 7.95 3.11 -2.37
C GLY A 29 6.85 3.70 -1.50
N LEU A 30 6.93 4.99 -1.12
CA LEU A 30 5.85 5.67 -0.40
C LEU A 30 4.64 5.93 -1.30
N ALA A 31 4.86 6.20 -2.58
CA ALA A 31 3.79 6.43 -3.55
C ALA A 31 2.94 5.18 -3.82
N PHE A 32 3.46 3.97 -3.55
CA PHE A 32 2.66 2.74 -3.59
C PHE A 32 1.55 2.75 -2.54
N ASN A 33 1.76 3.41 -1.39
CA ASN A 33 0.77 3.47 -0.31
C ASN A 33 -0.22 4.63 -0.44
N ASN A 34 0.22 5.74 -1.04
CA ASN A 34 -0.64 6.88 -1.36
C ASN A 34 -0.27 7.41 -2.75
N PRO A 35 -1.11 7.21 -3.77
CA PRO A 35 -0.81 7.66 -5.13
C PRO A 35 -0.64 9.16 -5.28
N ALA A 36 -1.17 9.98 -4.35
CA ALA A 36 -0.97 11.43 -4.35
C ALA A 36 0.46 11.86 -3.97
N LEU A 37 1.28 10.96 -3.40
CA LEU A 37 2.70 11.21 -3.13
C LEU A 37 3.60 11.06 -4.37
N LEU A 38 3.08 10.49 -5.45
CA LEU A 38 3.84 10.27 -6.68
C LEU A 38 4.13 11.61 -7.38
N THR A 39 5.42 11.91 -7.55
CA THR A 39 5.91 13.19 -8.06
C THR A 39 6.72 13.01 -9.36
N PRO A 40 6.94 14.10 -10.14
CA PRO A 40 7.80 14.05 -11.32
C PRO A 40 9.24 13.60 -11.05
N ARG A 41 9.76 13.82 -9.85
CA ARG A 41 11.11 13.41 -9.44
C ARG A 41 11.30 11.91 -9.35
N MET A 42 10.21 11.16 -9.29
CA MET A 42 10.22 9.69 -9.26
C MET A 42 10.26 9.06 -10.66
N HIS A 43 10.47 9.87 -11.72
CA HIS A 43 10.66 9.37 -13.07
C HIS A 43 11.91 8.49 -13.18
N SER A 44 11.78 7.34 -13.85
CA SER A 44 12.85 6.35 -14.03
C SER A 44 13.44 5.80 -12.72
N GLN A 45 12.74 5.97 -11.61
CA GLN A 45 13.14 5.34 -10.35
C GLN A 45 12.60 3.91 -10.26
N MET A 46 13.39 3.07 -9.64
CA MET A 46 13.03 1.71 -9.24
C MET A 46 13.33 1.55 -7.75
N ASN A 47 12.38 1.01 -7.02
CA ASN A 47 12.56 0.58 -5.64
C ASN A 47 12.30 -0.93 -5.58
N ALA A 48 13.28 -1.70 -5.08
CA ALA A 48 13.15 -3.13 -4.85
C ALA A 48 13.50 -3.43 -3.39
N VAL A 49 12.58 -4.03 -2.66
CA VAL A 49 12.73 -4.37 -1.25
C VAL A 49 12.52 -5.86 -1.06
N PHE A 50 13.42 -6.47 -0.31
CA PHE A 50 13.28 -7.83 0.20
C PHE A 50 13.26 -7.79 1.72
N ASN A 51 12.21 -8.37 2.31
CA ASN A 51 12.09 -8.53 3.75
C ASN A 51 12.02 -10.03 4.07
N ASP A 52 12.88 -10.48 4.96
CA ASP A 52 12.85 -11.83 5.53
C ASP A 52 12.33 -11.71 6.96
N PHE A 53 11.09 -12.17 7.16
CA PHE A 53 10.46 -12.19 8.48
C PHE A 53 10.73 -13.53 9.16
N TYR A 54 10.54 -13.57 10.48
CA TYR A 54 10.57 -14.83 11.21
C TYR A 54 9.50 -15.82 10.69
N GLY A 55 9.69 -17.10 10.94
CA GLY A 55 8.76 -18.15 10.50
C GLY A 55 8.87 -18.50 9.01
N GLY A 56 9.92 -18.03 8.31
CA GLY A 56 10.15 -18.33 6.90
C GLY A 56 9.28 -17.50 5.93
N ILE A 57 8.64 -16.43 6.42
CA ILE A 57 7.84 -15.51 5.60
C ILE A 57 8.76 -14.56 4.88
N LYS A 58 8.66 -14.52 3.54
CA LYS A 58 9.44 -13.64 2.67
C LYS A 58 8.53 -12.70 1.91
N VAL A 59 8.90 -11.42 1.89
CA VAL A 59 8.15 -10.38 1.19
C VAL A 59 9.05 -9.69 0.18
N PHE A 60 8.55 -9.57 -1.04
CA PHE A 60 9.22 -8.88 -2.14
C PHE A 60 8.34 -7.72 -2.59
N HIS A 61 8.91 -6.54 -2.62
CA HIS A 61 8.28 -5.34 -3.15
C HIS A 61 9.08 -4.79 -4.32
N LEU A 62 8.40 -4.42 -5.39
CA LEU A 62 8.96 -3.74 -6.55
C LEU A 62 8.06 -2.57 -6.95
N SER A 63 8.64 -1.41 -7.14
CA SER A 63 7.97 -0.23 -7.68
C SER A 63 8.80 0.40 -8.79
N LEU A 64 8.13 0.79 -9.86
CA LEU A 64 8.73 1.46 -11.03
C LEU A 64 7.97 2.74 -11.32
N GLY A 65 8.69 3.86 -11.48
CA GLY A 65 8.13 5.18 -11.78
C GLY A 65 8.35 5.60 -13.22
N TYR A 66 7.31 6.15 -13.82
CA TYR A 66 7.36 6.71 -15.15
C TYR A 66 6.57 8.02 -15.23
N ARG A 67 7.14 9.04 -15.84
CA ARG A 67 6.44 10.30 -16.14
C ARG A 67 6.16 10.40 -17.63
N ASN A 68 4.93 10.67 -17.96
CA ASN A 68 4.56 11.06 -19.32
C ASN A 68 4.40 12.60 -19.38
N GLU A 69 5.31 13.28 -20.07
CA GLU A 69 5.33 14.74 -20.16
C GLU A 69 4.14 15.28 -20.99
N LYS A 70 3.75 14.58 -22.07
CA LYS A 70 2.63 14.99 -22.92
C LYS A 70 1.31 15.00 -22.17
N LEU A 71 1.11 14.02 -21.30
CA LEU A 71 -0.08 13.92 -20.45
C LEU A 71 0.06 14.70 -19.14
N ASN A 72 1.24 15.25 -18.84
CA ASN A 72 1.59 15.84 -17.54
C ASN A 72 1.16 14.93 -16.35
N THR A 73 1.43 13.63 -16.49
CA THR A 73 0.96 12.60 -15.54
C THR A 73 2.13 11.72 -15.13
N ASN A 74 2.23 11.47 -13.84
CA ASN A 74 3.16 10.51 -13.27
C ASN A 74 2.48 9.17 -13.12
N PHE A 75 3.14 8.09 -13.45
CA PHE A 75 2.67 6.71 -13.33
C PHE A 75 3.59 5.91 -12.42
N LEU A 76 2.99 5.00 -11.69
CA LEU A 76 3.71 3.98 -10.93
C LEU A 76 3.12 2.62 -11.27
N TRP A 77 3.99 1.67 -11.56
CA TRP A 77 3.66 0.25 -11.51
C TRP A 77 4.32 -0.35 -10.29
N GLY A 78 3.61 -1.20 -9.56
CA GLY A 78 4.15 -1.85 -8.38
C GLY A 78 3.60 -3.25 -8.15
N LEU A 79 4.42 -4.09 -7.55
CA LEU A 79 4.11 -5.46 -7.14
C LEU A 79 4.55 -5.66 -5.70
N ASN A 80 3.66 -6.23 -4.88
CA ASN A 80 4.00 -6.68 -3.55
C ASN A 80 3.62 -8.17 -3.43
N TYR A 81 4.59 -9.04 -3.11
CA TYR A 81 4.44 -10.48 -3.10
C TYR A 81 4.88 -11.05 -1.75
N PHE A 82 4.01 -11.85 -1.16
CA PHE A 82 4.20 -12.53 0.11
C PHE A 82 4.29 -14.03 -0.11
N ASN A 83 5.33 -14.66 0.42
CA ASN A 83 5.50 -16.09 0.51
C ASN A 83 5.56 -16.49 1.99
N TYR A 84 4.58 -17.25 2.43
CA TYR A 84 4.47 -17.65 3.84
C TYR A 84 5.25 -18.92 4.19
N GLY A 85 6.14 -19.36 3.30
CA GLY A 85 6.91 -20.57 3.50
C GLY A 85 6.10 -21.84 3.24
N SER A 86 6.56 -22.97 3.79
CA SER A 86 5.91 -24.26 3.64
C SER A 86 5.15 -24.62 4.91
N ILE A 87 3.85 -24.82 4.80
CA ILE A 87 2.96 -25.21 5.91
C ILE A 87 2.58 -26.68 5.73
N THR A 88 2.67 -27.44 6.80
CA THR A 88 2.23 -28.85 6.82
C THR A 88 0.72 -28.91 6.93
N GLU A 89 0.09 -29.64 6.01
CA GLU A 89 -1.35 -29.88 6.04
C GLU A 89 -1.67 -31.07 6.93
N THR A 90 -2.47 -30.83 7.98
CA THR A 90 -2.88 -31.85 8.97
C THR A 90 -4.37 -31.80 9.18
N ASP A 91 -4.97 -32.96 9.53
CA ASP A 91 -6.35 -33.02 10.03
C ASP A 91 -6.43 -32.74 11.56
N ALA A 92 -7.64 -32.73 12.09
CA ALA A 92 -7.89 -32.54 13.51
C ALA A 92 -7.32 -33.66 14.40
N ALA A 93 -7.03 -34.85 13.83
CA ALA A 93 -6.42 -36.00 14.50
C ALA A 93 -4.87 -35.94 14.44
N GLY A 94 -4.29 -34.98 13.72
CA GLY A 94 -2.85 -34.82 13.58
C GLY A 94 -2.23 -35.62 12.41
N ASN A 95 -3.02 -36.25 11.55
CA ASN A 95 -2.51 -36.96 10.38
C ASN A 95 -2.00 -35.95 9.34
N VAL A 96 -0.81 -36.20 8.78
CA VAL A 96 -0.16 -35.36 7.81
C VAL A 96 -0.57 -35.79 6.40
N PHE A 97 -1.15 -34.85 5.61
CA PHE A 97 -1.55 -35.07 4.22
C PHE A 97 -0.56 -34.54 3.19
N GLY A 98 0.27 -33.56 3.61
CA GLY A 98 1.25 -32.98 2.69
C GLY A 98 1.77 -31.64 3.18
N LYS A 99 2.29 -30.85 2.24
CA LYS A 99 2.75 -29.48 2.46
C LYS A 99 2.23 -28.57 1.37
N PHE A 100 1.81 -27.37 1.73
CA PHE A 100 1.44 -26.33 0.78
C PHE A 100 2.19 -25.03 1.07
N ARG A 101 2.21 -24.13 0.10
CA ARG A 101 2.90 -22.83 0.21
C ARG A 101 1.89 -21.72 -0.03
N PRO A 102 1.38 -21.09 1.03
CA PRO A 102 0.50 -19.93 0.86
C PRO A 102 1.26 -18.77 0.23
N THR A 103 0.56 -18.03 -0.62
CA THR A 103 1.09 -16.83 -1.25
C THR A 103 0.01 -15.79 -1.42
N ASP A 104 0.35 -14.55 -1.13
CA ASP A 104 -0.48 -13.37 -1.42
C ASP A 104 0.30 -12.43 -2.33
N TRP A 105 -0.38 -11.76 -3.23
CA TRP A 105 0.24 -10.69 -4.00
C TRP A 105 -0.77 -9.64 -4.43
N VAL A 106 -0.27 -8.43 -4.61
CA VAL A 106 -1.01 -7.32 -5.18
C VAL A 106 -0.15 -6.65 -6.25
N MET A 107 -0.74 -6.47 -7.42
CA MET A 107 -0.20 -5.66 -8.50
C MET A 107 -1.00 -4.36 -8.56
N GLN A 108 -0.30 -3.23 -8.69
CA GLN A 108 -0.88 -1.90 -8.66
C GLN A 108 -0.39 -1.07 -9.83
N VAL A 109 -1.30 -0.33 -10.44
CA VAL A 109 -0.98 0.78 -11.35
C VAL A 109 -1.58 2.05 -10.77
N SER A 110 -0.74 3.07 -10.61
CA SER A 110 -1.13 4.37 -10.08
C SER A 110 -0.86 5.47 -11.07
N ALA A 111 -1.68 6.52 -11.00
CA ALA A 111 -1.48 7.75 -11.74
C ALA A 111 -1.65 8.97 -10.83
N SER A 112 -0.83 10.00 -11.02
CA SER A 112 -0.97 11.26 -10.28
C SER A 112 -0.74 12.48 -11.15
N ARG A 113 -1.34 13.60 -10.72
CA ARG A 113 -1.11 14.93 -11.29
C ARG A 113 -1.02 15.98 -10.19
N SER A 114 -0.25 17.02 -10.47
CA SER A 114 -0.20 18.22 -9.63
C SER A 114 -1.14 19.29 -10.17
N TYR A 115 -1.75 20.04 -9.27
CA TYR A 115 -2.62 21.17 -9.57
C TYR A 115 -2.25 22.38 -8.69
N LEU A 116 -2.11 23.54 -9.31
CA LEU A 116 -1.73 24.81 -8.65
C LEU A 116 -0.51 24.69 -7.72
N GLU A 117 0.50 23.88 -8.12
CA GLU A 117 1.78 23.67 -7.42
C GLU A 117 1.69 23.14 -5.98
N LYS A 118 0.55 23.28 -5.32
CA LYS A 118 0.33 22.90 -3.92
C LYS A 118 -0.51 21.64 -3.74
N TRP A 119 -1.27 21.26 -4.77
CA TRP A 119 -2.16 20.13 -4.70
C TRP A 119 -1.69 19.00 -5.60
N ASN A 120 -1.59 17.81 -5.05
CA ASN A 120 -1.41 16.58 -5.82
C ASN A 120 -2.63 15.68 -5.59
N TYR A 121 -3.13 15.09 -6.65
CA TYR A 121 -4.15 14.07 -6.59
C TYR A 121 -3.69 12.84 -7.35
N GLY A 122 -4.07 11.68 -6.87
CA GLY A 122 -3.69 10.42 -7.49
C GLY A 122 -4.73 9.35 -7.26
N ALA A 123 -4.74 8.41 -8.18
CA ALA A 123 -5.57 7.22 -8.09
C ALA A 123 -4.73 5.99 -8.42
N ALA A 124 -5.09 4.86 -7.85
CA ALA A 124 -4.48 3.57 -8.10
C ALA A 124 -5.55 2.51 -8.33
N ILE A 125 -5.26 1.55 -9.20
CA ILE A 125 -6.04 0.32 -9.37
C ILE A 125 -5.16 -0.84 -8.96
N LYS A 126 -5.71 -1.76 -8.16
CA LYS A 126 -5.04 -2.93 -7.60
C LYS A 126 -5.73 -4.20 -8.06
N TRP A 127 -4.94 -5.16 -8.50
CA TRP A 127 -5.34 -6.54 -8.63
C TRP A 127 -4.73 -7.34 -7.51
N ILE A 128 -5.58 -8.07 -6.77
CA ILE A 128 -5.21 -8.78 -5.55
C ILE A 128 -5.45 -10.26 -5.77
N SER A 129 -4.50 -11.09 -5.36
CA SER A 129 -4.65 -12.54 -5.42
C SER A 129 -4.09 -13.18 -4.15
N SER A 130 -4.79 -14.18 -3.68
CA SER A 130 -4.47 -14.94 -2.48
C SER A 130 -4.63 -16.43 -2.76
N ASN A 131 -3.62 -17.22 -2.42
CA ASN A 131 -3.58 -18.65 -2.68
C ASN A 131 -3.15 -19.41 -1.42
N TYR A 132 -4.03 -20.24 -0.90
CA TYR A 132 -3.82 -21.09 0.29
C TYR A 132 -4.10 -22.56 -0.06
N GLY A 133 -3.16 -23.19 -0.78
CA GLY A 133 -3.31 -24.57 -1.23
C GLY A 133 -4.44 -24.74 -2.25
N GLN A 134 -5.53 -25.38 -1.86
CA GLN A 134 -6.71 -25.56 -2.74
C GLN A 134 -7.58 -24.29 -2.82
N PHE A 135 -7.41 -23.36 -1.89
CA PHE A 135 -8.25 -22.17 -1.76
C PHE A 135 -7.62 -21.00 -2.49
N ARG A 136 -8.35 -20.40 -3.41
CA ARG A 136 -7.89 -19.23 -4.18
C ARG A 136 -8.94 -18.13 -4.15
N SER A 137 -8.50 -16.93 -3.89
CA SER A 137 -9.34 -15.74 -3.92
C SER A 137 -8.67 -14.61 -4.69
N ASN A 138 -9.48 -13.84 -5.41
CA ASN A 138 -9.02 -12.66 -6.13
C ASN A 138 -9.92 -11.48 -5.80
N GLY A 139 -9.35 -10.29 -5.86
CA GLY A 139 -10.07 -9.03 -5.65
C GLY A 139 -9.54 -7.92 -6.52
N ILE A 140 -10.34 -6.88 -6.65
CA ILE A 140 -9.95 -5.62 -7.26
C ILE A 140 -10.25 -4.50 -6.27
N ALA A 141 -9.32 -3.53 -6.19
CA ALA A 141 -9.48 -2.37 -5.32
C ALA A 141 -8.94 -1.12 -6.00
N THR A 142 -9.37 0.03 -5.50
CA THR A 142 -8.84 1.33 -5.89
C THR A 142 -8.45 2.14 -4.67
N ASP A 143 -7.40 2.95 -4.82
CA ASP A 143 -7.04 3.98 -3.85
C ASP A 143 -7.20 5.35 -4.52
N ILE A 144 -7.67 6.34 -3.76
CA ILE A 144 -7.80 7.72 -4.21
C ILE A 144 -7.20 8.62 -3.13
N GLY A 145 -6.17 9.38 -3.50
CA GLY A 145 -5.46 10.26 -2.60
C GLY A 145 -5.46 11.71 -3.05
N VAL A 146 -5.47 12.61 -2.08
CA VAL A 146 -5.23 14.04 -2.27
C VAL A 146 -4.19 14.49 -1.27
N LEU A 147 -3.21 15.25 -1.74
CA LEU A 147 -2.15 15.84 -0.92
C LEU A 147 -2.10 17.34 -1.16
N PHE A 148 -2.19 18.10 -0.10
CA PHE A 148 -1.83 19.51 -0.04
C PHE A 148 -0.41 19.67 0.48
N SER A 149 0.39 20.49 -0.17
CA SER A 149 1.78 20.74 0.21
C SER A 149 2.12 22.22 0.11
N ASP A 150 2.57 22.81 1.21
CA ASP A 150 3.11 24.15 1.25
C ASP A 150 4.60 24.09 1.57
N THR A 151 5.43 24.25 0.54
CA THR A 151 6.89 24.20 0.65
C THR A 151 7.45 25.36 1.45
N THR A 152 6.79 26.53 1.44
CA THR A 152 7.21 27.72 2.19
C THR A 152 6.95 27.50 3.69
N ARG A 153 5.83 26.91 4.04
CA ARG A 153 5.47 26.61 5.43
C ARG A 153 6.00 25.27 5.90
N LEU A 154 6.67 24.49 5.03
CA LEU A 154 7.15 23.14 5.33
C LEU A 154 6.06 22.25 5.93
N PHE A 155 4.86 22.33 5.38
CA PHE A 155 3.66 21.65 5.85
C PHE A 155 2.99 20.88 4.73
N SER A 156 2.53 19.68 5.03
CA SER A 156 1.69 18.91 4.14
C SER A 156 0.54 18.25 4.87
N ALA A 157 -0.58 18.11 4.18
CA ALA A 157 -1.78 17.40 4.66
C ALA A 157 -2.30 16.50 3.55
N SER A 158 -2.76 15.31 3.90
CA SER A 158 -3.25 14.34 2.94
C SER A 158 -4.52 13.66 3.44
N PHE A 159 -5.38 13.32 2.48
CA PHE A 159 -6.53 12.46 2.68
C PHE A 159 -6.47 11.30 1.70
N LEU A 160 -6.74 10.08 2.17
CA LEU A 160 -6.65 8.87 1.39
C LEU A 160 -7.86 7.97 1.65
N VAL A 161 -8.51 7.56 0.56
CA VAL A 161 -9.45 6.44 0.50
C VAL A 161 -8.66 5.24 0.02
N LYS A 162 -8.50 4.21 0.85
CA LYS A 162 -7.63 3.06 0.57
C LYS A 162 -8.43 1.77 0.47
N ASN A 163 -8.08 0.93 -0.51
CA ASN A 163 -8.65 -0.40 -0.72
C ASN A 163 -10.18 -0.40 -0.89
N LEU A 164 -10.74 0.63 -1.54
CA LEU A 164 -12.15 0.62 -1.96
C LEU A 164 -12.32 -0.39 -3.09
N GLY A 165 -12.99 -1.51 -2.82
CA GLY A 165 -13.07 -2.58 -3.82
C GLY A 165 -13.92 -3.76 -3.40
N VAL A 166 -13.84 -4.83 -4.19
CA VAL A 166 -14.65 -6.03 -4.01
C VAL A 166 -13.82 -7.30 -4.24
N GLN A 167 -14.22 -8.37 -3.56
CA GLN A 167 -13.75 -9.71 -3.82
C GLN A 167 -14.44 -10.27 -5.07
N LEU A 168 -13.67 -10.66 -6.08
CA LEU A 168 -14.19 -11.20 -7.34
C LEU A 168 -14.39 -12.71 -7.26
N LYS A 169 -13.44 -13.43 -6.64
CA LYS A 169 -13.49 -14.86 -6.45
C LYS A 169 -13.39 -15.16 -4.97
N ARG A 170 -14.38 -15.91 -4.45
CA ARG A 170 -14.45 -16.35 -3.04
C ARG A 170 -13.66 -17.63 -2.81
N TYR A 171 -13.27 -17.89 -1.57
CA TYR A 171 -12.80 -19.20 -1.15
C TYR A 171 -14.01 -20.14 -1.03
N ASN A 172 -13.99 -21.27 -1.70
CA ASN A 172 -14.94 -22.39 -1.49
C ASN A 172 -16.41 -22.02 -1.27
N ASN A 173 -17.03 -21.17 -2.09
CA ASN A 173 -18.43 -20.75 -1.93
C ASN A 173 -18.78 -20.13 -0.56
N ALA A 174 -17.76 -19.73 0.23
CA ALA A 174 -17.95 -18.97 1.45
C ALA A 174 -18.66 -17.64 1.20
N GLU A 175 -19.12 -16.99 2.25
CA GLU A 175 -19.66 -15.62 2.15
C GLU A 175 -18.62 -14.65 1.59
N GLN A 176 -19.10 -13.59 0.96
CA GLN A 176 -18.23 -12.55 0.44
C GLN A 176 -17.60 -11.78 1.61
N GLU A 177 -16.28 -11.73 1.66
CA GLU A 177 -15.56 -10.98 2.66
C GLU A 177 -15.23 -9.59 2.16
N GLU A 178 -15.31 -8.61 3.06
CA GLU A 178 -14.94 -7.23 2.76
C GLU A 178 -13.41 -7.08 2.65
N LEU A 179 -12.98 -6.22 1.72
CA LEU A 179 -11.60 -5.79 1.63
C LEU A 179 -11.25 -4.91 2.86
N PRO A 180 -9.96 -4.77 3.19
CA PRO A 180 -9.52 -3.91 4.29
C PRO A 180 -9.62 -2.43 3.91
N PHE A 181 -10.85 -1.95 3.67
CA PHE A 181 -11.16 -0.56 3.38
C PHE A 181 -10.67 0.33 4.52
N ASP A 182 -10.12 1.49 4.18
CA ASP A 182 -9.56 2.41 5.17
C ASP A 182 -9.64 3.86 4.68
N LEU A 183 -10.22 4.73 5.49
CA LEU A 183 -10.17 6.17 5.33
C LEU A 183 -9.06 6.72 6.23
N GLN A 184 -8.13 7.45 5.64
CA GLN A 184 -6.97 7.99 6.35
C GLN A 184 -6.86 9.50 6.14
N ALA A 185 -6.48 10.21 7.20
CA ALA A 185 -6.08 11.61 7.14
C ALA A 185 -4.72 11.77 7.82
N GLY A 186 -3.84 12.54 7.22
CA GLY A 186 -2.49 12.72 7.74
C GLY A 186 -1.99 14.14 7.58
N ILE A 187 -1.15 14.56 8.49
CA ILE A 187 -0.43 15.83 8.44
C ILE A 187 1.06 15.59 8.71
N THR A 188 1.89 16.37 8.06
CA THR A 188 3.35 16.37 8.31
C THR A 188 3.83 17.81 8.40
N LYS A 189 4.65 18.09 9.41
CA LYS A 189 5.33 19.37 9.60
C LYS A 189 6.82 19.14 9.72
N ARG A 190 7.60 19.77 8.85
CA ARG A 190 9.06 19.83 8.96
C ARG A 190 9.46 21.10 9.71
N LEU A 191 10.45 20.99 10.58
CA LEU A 191 11.03 22.16 11.24
C LEU A 191 12.03 22.86 10.33
N GLU A 192 11.98 24.18 10.29
CA GLU A 192 12.81 25.00 9.41
C GLU A 192 14.29 24.99 9.81
N LYS A 193 14.56 24.98 11.12
CA LYS A 193 15.92 25.11 11.68
C LYS A 193 16.48 23.81 12.25
N ALA A 194 15.79 22.70 12.09
CA ALA A 194 16.22 21.40 12.61
C ALA A 194 15.82 20.26 11.64
N PRO A 195 16.62 19.19 11.53
CA PRO A 195 16.36 18.10 10.59
C PRO A 195 15.26 17.15 11.12
N PHE A 196 14.23 17.70 11.76
CA PHE A 196 13.12 16.94 12.30
C PHE A 196 11.83 17.17 11.51
N SER A 197 11.09 16.11 11.35
CA SER A 197 9.76 16.09 10.72
C SER A 197 8.80 15.33 11.64
N PHE A 198 7.66 15.92 11.93
CA PHE A 198 6.60 15.32 12.74
C PHE A 198 5.44 14.97 11.83
N SER A 199 5.01 13.73 11.88
CA SER A 199 3.85 13.25 11.12
C SER A 199 2.82 12.65 12.07
N LEU A 200 1.56 12.97 11.82
CA LEU A 200 0.41 12.36 12.48
C LEU A 200 -0.52 11.80 11.41
N THR A 201 -0.88 10.53 11.51
CA THR A 201 -1.82 9.89 10.60
C THR A 201 -2.93 9.21 11.39
N ALA A 202 -4.17 9.63 11.15
CA ALA A 202 -5.36 8.96 11.64
C ALA A 202 -5.82 7.94 10.60
N GLN A 203 -6.13 6.72 11.06
CA GLN A 203 -6.56 5.60 10.24
C GLN A 203 -7.95 5.14 10.67
N ARG A 204 -8.62 4.38 9.81
CA ARG A 204 -9.94 3.80 10.06
C ARG A 204 -10.99 4.84 10.44
N LEU A 205 -10.95 6.01 9.80
CA LEU A 205 -11.90 7.09 10.06
C LEU A 205 -13.35 6.72 9.72
N GLN A 206 -13.58 5.62 9.02
CA GLN A 206 -14.92 5.06 8.78
C GLN A 206 -15.48 4.30 9.99
N GLN A 207 -14.66 3.95 10.97
CA GLN A 207 -15.07 3.24 12.18
C GLN A 207 -15.03 4.23 13.35
N PHE A 208 -16.16 4.85 13.66
CA PHE A 208 -16.28 5.79 14.79
C PHE A 208 -16.48 5.08 16.14
N ASP A 209 -16.00 3.86 16.28
CA ASP A 209 -16.08 3.13 17.55
C ASP A 209 -14.91 3.58 18.44
N ILE A 210 -15.15 4.61 19.25
CA ILE A 210 -14.16 5.20 20.19
C ILE A 210 -14.39 4.67 21.63
N LEU A 211 -15.25 3.69 21.81
CA LEU A 211 -15.55 3.09 23.12
C LEU A 211 -15.10 1.64 23.19
#